data_ecccd441bb65a9c2a1701ec613912763
#
_entry.id   ecccd441bb65a9c2a1701ec613912763
#
_cell.length_a   1.000
_cell.length_b   1.000
_cell.length_c   1.000
_cell.angle_alpha   90.00
_cell.angle_beta   90.00
_cell.angle_gamma   90.00
#
_symmetry.space_group_name_H-M   'P 1'
#
loop_
_entity.id
_entity.type
_entity.pdbx_description
1 polymer ?
#
loop_
_entity_poly.entity_id
_entity_poly.type
_entity_poly.pdbx_seq_one_letter_code
_entity_poly.pdbx_strand_id
1 'polypeptide(L)'
;RTGGNRGNFNRYLTGALSWTRTITPTTLNDFRVSYFRGIQERLLSQGAGDALGIPNLNIVGLPLIDVTGFEGIGDSQAFMPVENQYQVQNTTTFVRGKHIFKTGVDYRKFPINDLQLQFTGEYTFNTVQTANPLSPGNTGHAVASLLLGQANTFNNSTLRGRFYYRSQYIGAYFQDDWKLTPAFTLNIGLRYDAEQNPRETRNQGSNFDLAKGRPVTMTELGRNYIQSTDRMNLGPRVGFAWRAMRNTVVRSHYGIFYTPITGRATSAFARFPADQRLGLQSDGVNAAAILSQTPPIVPSVDGKGFAIDTKIENAKLGSFQQWNLDIQREIGSYLLQASYNGSVGRHLMMNQDMNVIRIEDVQRAGTGTQAMRPYPDYGFILCHCELQNSSYNALQLGLERRYRAGLFWSVSYTFSKFLDYNEDNFSSQFPMDPYNLRLERGLSQSHYPHRFVTAFVYDLPFGKGRRWLAEGGPAAWVLGGWQLSNILTLQSGDQVWITQAANTAQTFSRQFRPNWIGPATLDENQRTIERWFNTAAFVAPPARALGNSPKFPDIQGPGLISADLSVIRFIPVPVREGMKFELRGDVFNLPNRTNFSAPGGTFGNPTFGRITGARLARTLQLGLKFWF
;
A
#
# COMPACT_ATOMS: atom_id res chain seq x y z
N ARG A 1 -25.08 -10.52 -3.86
CA ARG A 1 -23.76 -10.34 -4.50
C ARG A 1 -23.83 -10.98 -5.88
N THR A 2 -24.00 -10.18 -6.91
CA THR A 2 -24.04 -10.60 -8.32
C THR A 2 -22.65 -10.49 -8.99
N GLY A 3 -21.62 -10.10 -8.25
CA GLY A 3 -20.25 -10.10 -8.71
C GLY A 3 -19.67 -11.51 -8.76
N GLY A 4 -18.89 -11.81 -9.78
CA GLY A 4 -18.20 -13.08 -9.91
C GLY A 4 -17.49 -13.45 -8.62
N ASN A 5 -17.61 -14.72 -8.24
CA ASN A 5 -17.08 -15.23 -6.97
C ASN A 5 -15.54 -15.22 -7.01
N ARG A 6 -14.91 -14.11 -6.58
CA ARG A 6 -13.46 -13.99 -6.44
C ARG A 6 -13.02 -14.87 -5.26
N GLY A 7 -12.79 -16.13 -5.51
CA GLY A 7 -12.14 -17.00 -4.53
C GLY A 7 -10.66 -16.69 -4.43
N ASN A 8 -10.23 -15.96 -3.40
CA ASN A 8 -8.81 -15.86 -3.07
C ASN A 8 -8.50 -16.93 -2.01
N PHE A 9 -7.72 -17.92 -2.39
CA PHE A 9 -7.24 -18.94 -1.47
C PHE A 9 -5.76 -18.68 -1.17
N ASN A 10 -5.47 -18.45 0.10
CA ASN A 10 -4.12 -18.24 0.56
C ASN A 10 -3.72 -19.38 1.50
N ARG A 11 -2.59 -20.03 1.20
CA ARG A 11 -2.00 -21.06 2.07
C ARG A 11 -0.60 -20.64 2.43
N TYR A 12 -0.30 -20.61 3.72
CA TYR A 12 1.01 -20.25 4.23
C TYR A 12 1.54 -21.36 5.13
N LEU A 13 2.78 -21.77 4.90
CA LEU A 13 3.53 -22.68 5.74
C LEU A 13 4.80 -21.99 6.20
N THR A 14 5.04 -21.95 7.49
CA THR A 14 6.25 -21.39 8.08
C THR A 14 6.85 -22.37 9.06
N GLY A 15 8.16 -22.57 8.97
CA GLY A 15 8.94 -23.34 9.93
C GLY A 15 10.23 -22.62 10.27
N ALA A 16 10.62 -22.63 11.55
CA ALA A 16 11.89 -22.06 11.99
C ALA A 16 12.53 -22.96 13.05
N LEU A 17 13.84 -23.12 12.95
CA LEU A 17 14.67 -23.77 13.94
C LEU A 17 15.75 -22.78 14.37
N SER A 18 15.88 -22.53 15.67
CA SER A 18 16.92 -21.67 16.24
C SER A 18 17.73 -22.43 17.27
N TRP A 19 19.03 -22.17 17.28
CA TRP A 19 19.97 -22.71 18.23
C TRP A 19 20.82 -21.60 18.81
N THR A 20 20.61 -21.33 20.10
CA THR A 20 21.35 -20.33 20.86
C THR A 20 22.39 -21.03 21.71
N ARG A 21 23.67 -20.67 21.57
CA ARG A 21 24.80 -21.22 22.31
C ARG A 21 25.56 -20.15 23.04
N THR A 22 25.71 -20.31 24.34
CA THR A 22 26.70 -19.57 25.14
C THR A 22 28.06 -20.18 24.91
N ILE A 23 28.93 -19.50 24.14
CA ILE A 23 30.30 -20.00 23.83
C ILE A 23 31.22 -19.75 25.01
N THR A 24 31.13 -18.52 25.58
CA THR A 24 31.80 -18.13 26.81
C THR A 24 30.81 -17.29 27.65
N PRO A 25 31.09 -16.98 28.93
CA PRO A 25 30.24 -16.12 29.73
C PRO A 25 29.97 -14.74 29.10
N THR A 26 30.80 -14.30 28.15
CA THR A 26 30.71 -13.01 27.47
C THR A 26 30.37 -13.12 25.99
N THR A 27 30.20 -14.35 25.47
CA THR A 27 29.98 -14.58 24.03
C THR A 27 28.78 -15.48 23.80
N LEU A 28 27.78 -14.96 23.13
CA LEU A 28 26.56 -15.66 22.73
C LEU A 28 26.51 -15.75 21.20
N ASN A 29 26.15 -16.92 20.69
CA ASN A 29 25.86 -17.11 19.28
C ASN A 29 24.43 -17.60 19.12
N ASP A 30 23.72 -17.01 18.15
CA ASP A 30 22.37 -17.40 17.75
C ASP A 30 22.39 -17.78 16.27
N PHE A 31 22.08 -19.04 15.98
CA PHE A 31 21.96 -19.58 14.63
C PHE A 31 20.50 -19.91 14.35
N ARG A 32 19.98 -19.46 13.20
CA ARG A 32 18.60 -19.72 12.81
C ARG A 32 18.51 -20.15 11.36
N VAL A 33 17.68 -21.16 11.12
CA VAL A 33 17.22 -21.57 9.79
C VAL A 33 15.72 -21.42 9.74
N SER A 34 15.20 -20.83 8.68
CA SER A 34 13.77 -20.72 8.48
C SER A 34 13.35 -21.01 7.05
N TYR A 35 12.15 -21.53 6.92
CA TYR A 35 11.49 -21.81 5.67
C TYR A 35 10.10 -21.19 5.67
N PHE A 36 9.77 -20.53 4.57
CA PHE A 36 8.43 -20.03 4.31
C PHE A 36 7.98 -20.51 2.93
N ARG A 37 6.72 -20.92 2.84
CA ARG A 37 6.03 -21.17 1.58
C ARG A 37 4.68 -20.46 1.58
N GLY A 38 4.48 -19.58 0.59
CA GLY A 38 3.22 -18.92 0.31
C GLY A 38 2.66 -19.40 -1.02
N ILE A 39 1.39 -19.77 -1.03
CA ILE A 39 0.62 -20.04 -2.24
C ILE A 39 -0.55 -19.07 -2.17
N GLN A 40 -0.63 -18.18 -3.15
CA GLN A 40 -1.77 -17.30 -3.35
C GLN A 40 -2.47 -17.77 -4.63
N GLU A 41 -3.72 -18.16 -4.50
CA GLU A 41 -4.50 -18.65 -5.62
C GLU A 41 -5.73 -17.77 -5.78
N ARG A 42 -5.85 -17.15 -6.93
CA ARG A 42 -7.04 -16.42 -7.35
C ARG A 42 -7.60 -17.11 -8.59
N LEU A 43 -8.75 -17.74 -8.40
CA LEU A 43 -9.44 -18.45 -9.46
C LEU A 43 -10.45 -17.52 -10.15
N LEU A 44 -10.54 -17.62 -11.45
CA LEU A 44 -11.65 -17.03 -12.20
C LEU A 44 -12.93 -17.83 -11.95
N SER A 45 -14.07 -17.15 -11.91
CA SER A 45 -15.37 -17.82 -11.88
C SER A 45 -15.57 -18.59 -13.20
N GLN A 46 -15.71 -19.92 -13.10
CA GLN A 46 -15.90 -20.77 -14.28
C GLN A 46 -17.31 -20.61 -14.89
N GLY A 47 -17.42 -20.62 -16.20
CA GLY A 47 -18.63 -20.97 -16.94
C GLY A 47 -19.57 -19.86 -17.38
N ALA A 48 -19.27 -18.57 -17.19
CA ALA A 48 -20.20 -17.50 -17.59
C ALA A 48 -19.78 -16.69 -18.85
N GLY A 49 -18.53 -16.80 -19.30
CA GLY A 49 -18.02 -15.99 -20.43
C GLY A 49 -18.70 -16.29 -21.76
N ASP A 50 -18.87 -17.56 -22.05
CA ASP A 50 -19.52 -18.01 -23.29
C ASP A 50 -21.01 -17.62 -23.38
N ALA A 51 -21.66 -17.47 -22.20
CA ALA A 51 -23.08 -17.10 -22.12
C ALA A 51 -23.37 -15.66 -22.57
N LEU A 52 -22.36 -14.78 -22.58
CA LEU A 52 -22.53 -13.37 -22.99
C LEU A 52 -22.38 -13.15 -24.51
N GLY A 53 -21.92 -14.15 -25.25
CA GLY A 53 -21.71 -14.05 -26.70
C GLY A 53 -20.71 -12.98 -27.13
N ILE A 54 -19.79 -12.58 -26.23
CA ILE A 54 -18.74 -11.60 -26.56
C ILE A 54 -17.64 -12.33 -27.36
N PRO A 55 -17.35 -11.92 -28.63
CA PRO A 55 -16.40 -12.62 -29.46
C PRO A 55 -14.95 -12.43 -29.00
N ASN A 56 -14.06 -13.34 -29.41
CA ASN A 56 -12.60 -13.22 -29.29
C ASN A 56 -12.05 -13.08 -27.85
N LEU A 57 -12.82 -13.49 -26.86
CA LEU A 57 -12.33 -13.59 -25.49
C LEU A 57 -11.78 -15.00 -25.24
N ASN A 58 -10.48 -15.12 -25.02
CA ASN A 58 -9.84 -16.37 -24.59
C ASN A 58 -10.06 -16.58 -23.08
N ILE A 59 -11.33 -16.71 -22.65
CA ILE A 59 -11.65 -16.70 -21.22
C ILE A 59 -12.11 -18.05 -20.72
N VAL A 60 -11.67 -18.32 -19.49
CA VAL A 60 -12.33 -19.24 -18.58
C VAL A 60 -13.01 -18.36 -17.51
N GLY A 61 -14.21 -17.83 -17.80
CA GLY A 61 -14.94 -17.02 -16.83
C GLY A 61 -15.64 -15.79 -17.42
N LEU A 62 -16.23 -14.97 -16.55
CA LEU A 62 -16.88 -13.71 -16.91
C LEU A 62 -15.81 -12.61 -17.08
N PRO A 63 -15.78 -11.85 -18.21
CA PRO A 63 -14.89 -10.71 -18.35
C PRO A 63 -15.18 -9.66 -17.29
N LEU A 64 -14.20 -8.85 -16.95
CA LEU A 64 -14.41 -7.70 -16.08
C LEU A 64 -15.12 -6.61 -16.90
N ILE A 65 -16.32 -6.26 -16.48
CA ILE A 65 -17.09 -5.12 -17.00
C ILE A 65 -17.14 -4.09 -15.87
N ASP A 66 -16.34 -3.04 -16.00
CA ASP A 66 -16.28 -1.95 -15.03
C ASP A 66 -17.01 -0.73 -15.59
N VAL A 67 -17.99 -0.24 -14.84
CA VAL A 67 -18.83 0.90 -15.21
C VAL A 67 -18.64 1.99 -14.19
N THR A 68 -18.10 3.11 -14.60
CA THR A 68 -17.80 4.23 -13.71
C THR A 68 -19.03 4.66 -12.89
N GLY A 69 -18.89 4.63 -11.56
CA GLY A 69 -19.96 4.95 -10.62
C GLY A 69 -20.80 3.73 -10.16
N PHE A 70 -20.49 2.55 -10.64
CA PHE A 70 -21.16 1.29 -10.27
C PHE A 70 -20.13 0.23 -9.85
N GLU A 71 -20.60 -0.83 -9.19
CA GLU A 71 -19.75 -1.97 -8.87
C GLU A 71 -19.49 -2.78 -10.15
N GLY A 72 -18.21 -3.08 -10.41
CA GLY A 72 -17.81 -3.89 -11.58
C GLY A 72 -18.28 -5.34 -11.48
N ILE A 73 -18.58 -5.96 -12.64
CA ILE A 73 -19.03 -7.34 -12.77
C ILE A 73 -17.89 -8.15 -13.38
N GLY A 74 -17.69 -9.39 -12.93
CA GLY A 74 -16.68 -10.30 -13.48
C GLY A 74 -15.29 -10.16 -12.86
N ASP A 75 -14.30 -10.75 -13.52
CA ASP A 75 -12.89 -10.69 -13.11
C ASP A 75 -11.96 -10.80 -14.32
N SER A 76 -10.88 -10.05 -14.31
CA SER A 76 -9.90 -10.01 -15.40
C SER A 76 -8.59 -10.72 -15.08
N GLN A 77 -8.41 -11.24 -13.87
CA GLN A 77 -7.11 -11.74 -13.44
C GLN A 77 -7.22 -13.04 -12.66
N ALA A 78 -6.54 -14.08 -13.14
CA ALA A 78 -6.20 -15.23 -12.34
C ALA A 78 -4.70 -15.26 -12.09
N PHE A 79 -4.27 -15.63 -10.89
CA PHE A 79 -2.87 -15.81 -10.57
C PHE A 79 -2.67 -16.92 -9.53
N MET A 80 -1.52 -17.57 -9.60
CA MET A 80 -1.12 -18.59 -8.64
C MET A 80 0.40 -18.53 -8.44
N PRO A 81 0.94 -17.48 -7.81
CA PRO A 81 2.34 -17.47 -7.40
C PRO A 81 2.55 -18.48 -6.28
N VAL A 82 3.59 -19.29 -6.42
CA VAL A 82 4.13 -20.15 -5.38
C VAL A 82 5.47 -19.57 -4.98
N GLU A 83 5.51 -18.94 -3.81
CA GLU A 83 6.71 -18.32 -3.27
C GLU A 83 7.30 -19.21 -2.19
N ASN A 84 8.58 -19.48 -2.29
CA ASN A 84 9.32 -20.11 -1.21
C ASN A 84 10.43 -19.15 -0.76
N GLN A 85 10.75 -19.19 0.53
CA GLN A 85 11.91 -18.49 1.09
C GLN A 85 12.66 -19.45 1.99
N TYR A 86 13.95 -19.59 1.72
CA TYR A 86 14.89 -20.25 2.60
C TYR A 86 15.79 -19.20 3.20
N GLN A 87 15.96 -19.23 4.51
CA GLN A 87 16.77 -18.24 5.23
C GLN A 87 17.70 -18.91 6.20
N VAL A 88 18.94 -18.46 6.22
CA VAL A 88 19.97 -18.82 7.21
C VAL A 88 20.50 -17.53 7.81
N GLN A 89 20.44 -17.42 9.13
CA GLN A 89 20.96 -16.29 9.88
C GLN A 89 21.93 -16.76 10.96
N ASN A 90 22.99 -16.00 11.17
CA ASN A 90 23.87 -16.16 12.32
C ASN A 90 24.14 -14.80 12.94
N THR A 91 24.02 -14.69 14.25
CA THR A 91 24.34 -13.51 15.02
C THR A 91 25.25 -13.90 16.18
N THR A 92 26.37 -13.20 16.32
CA THR A 92 27.26 -13.33 17.47
C THR A 92 27.26 -12.04 18.24
N THR A 93 27.00 -12.15 19.55
CA THR A 93 27.10 -11.03 20.50
C THR A 93 28.25 -11.32 21.45
N PHE A 94 29.17 -10.37 21.63
CA PHE A 94 30.23 -10.49 22.62
C PHE A 94 30.44 -9.19 23.40
N VAL A 95 30.69 -9.35 24.70
CA VAL A 95 30.84 -8.26 25.64
C VAL A 95 32.32 -8.14 26.00
N ARG A 96 32.90 -6.94 25.83
CA ARG A 96 34.27 -6.63 26.23
C ARG A 96 34.34 -5.29 26.92
N GLY A 97 34.49 -5.31 28.23
CA GLY A 97 34.52 -4.09 29.02
C GLY A 97 33.22 -3.30 28.90
N LYS A 98 33.30 -2.10 28.34
CA LYS A 98 32.15 -1.19 28.12
C LYS A 98 31.47 -1.39 26.76
N HIS A 99 31.90 -2.33 25.95
CA HIS A 99 31.42 -2.58 24.60
C HIS A 99 30.57 -3.84 24.54
N ILE A 100 29.47 -3.78 23.82
CA ILE A 100 28.66 -4.92 23.43
C ILE A 100 28.64 -4.95 21.91
N PHE A 101 29.49 -5.79 21.33
CA PHE A 101 29.57 -5.97 19.89
C PHE A 101 28.53 -6.99 19.42
N LYS A 102 27.88 -6.68 18.31
CA LYS A 102 26.98 -7.59 17.59
C LYS A 102 27.40 -7.64 16.13
N THR A 103 27.63 -8.85 15.63
CA THR A 103 27.89 -9.07 14.22
C THR A 103 27.03 -10.21 13.69
N GLY A 104 26.65 -10.14 12.44
CA GLY A 104 25.81 -11.20 11.88
C GLY A 104 25.75 -11.18 10.37
N VAL A 105 25.31 -12.32 9.85
CA VAL A 105 25.04 -12.54 8.43
C VAL A 105 23.62 -13.06 8.27
N ASP A 106 22.98 -12.68 7.16
CA ASP A 106 21.63 -13.11 6.78
C ASP A 106 21.65 -13.47 5.28
N TYR A 107 21.44 -14.72 4.97
CA TYR A 107 21.32 -15.19 3.61
C TYR A 107 19.90 -15.70 3.35
N ARG A 108 19.32 -15.25 2.25
CA ARG A 108 17.99 -15.69 1.82
C ARG A 108 17.99 -16.09 0.35
N LYS A 109 17.20 -17.10 0.03
CA LYS A 109 16.95 -17.54 -1.34
C LYS A 109 15.45 -17.56 -1.59
N PHE A 110 15.03 -16.94 -2.71
CA PHE A 110 13.63 -16.77 -3.09
C PHE A 110 13.34 -17.44 -4.43
N PRO A 111 13.02 -18.75 -4.48
CA PRO A 111 12.44 -19.34 -5.66
C PRO A 111 10.94 -19.03 -5.73
N ILE A 112 10.52 -18.35 -6.81
CA ILE A 112 9.15 -17.98 -7.08
C ILE A 112 8.74 -18.63 -8.40
N ASN A 113 7.65 -19.39 -8.38
CA ASN A 113 7.04 -19.97 -9.56
C ASN A 113 5.68 -19.27 -9.74
N ASP A 114 5.60 -18.44 -10.77
CA ASP A 114 4.48 -17.53 -10.97
C ASP A 114 3.66 -17.92 -12.19
N LEU A 115 2.40 -18.27 -11.98
CA LEU A 115 1.40 -18.38 -13.01
C LEU A 115 0.50 -17.15 -12.91
N GLN A 116 0.45 -16.35 -13.96
CA GLN A 116 -0.47 -15.23 -14.04
C GLN A 116 -1.20 -15.24 -15.37
N LEU A 117 -2.52 -15.19 -15.29
CA LEU A 117 -3.42 -14.92 -16.40
C LEU A 117 -3.98 -13.52 -16.16
N GLN A 118 -3.40 -12.50 -16.77
CA GLN A 118 -3.86 -11.12 -16.62
C GLN A 118 -4.68 -10.72 -17.84
N PHE A 119 -5.68 -9.89 -17.61
CA PHE A 119 -6.48 -9.29 -18.67
C PHE A 119 -7.16 -10.32 -19.58
N THR A 120 -7.98 -11.16 -18.98
CA THR A 120 -8.81 -12.13 -19.73
C THR A 120 -10.10 -11.49 -20.26
N GLY A 121 -10.02 -10.25 -20.77
CA GLY A 121 -11.15 -9.40 -21.15
C GLY A 121 -11.54 -8.46 -20.02
N GLU A 122 -11.08 -7.22 -20.11
CA GLU A 122 -11.41 -6.14 -19.18
C GLU A 122 -11.91 -4.93 -19.97
N TYR A 123 -13.14 -4.52 -19.71
CA TYR A 123 -13.78 -3.38 -20.34
C TYR A 123 -14.11 -2.33 -19.29
N THR A 124 -13.72 -1.09 -19.53
CA THR A 124 -14.13 0.04 -18.70
C THR A 124 -15.05 0.94 -19.49
N PHE A 125 -16.21 1.24 -18.94
CA PHE A 125 -17.19 2.15 -19.51
C PHE A 125 -17.27 3.41 -18.64
N ASN A 126 -17.07 4.56 -19.25
CA ASN A 126 -17.21 5.86 -18.62
C ASN A 126 -18.13 6.79 -19.43
N THR A 127 -18.17 8.06 -19.11
CA THR A 127 -19.03 9.04 -19.77
C THR A 127 -18.57 9.44 -21.17
N VAL A 128 -17.29 9.23 -21.51
CA VAL A 128 -16.62 9.81 -22.70
C VAL A 128 -17.31 9.41 -24.01
N GLN A 129 -17.72 8.16 -24.17
CA GLN A 129 -18.25 7.65 -25.42
C GLN A 129 -19.67 8.17 -25.75
N THR A 130 -20.36 8.72 -24.75
CA THR A 130 -21.70 9.29 -24.91
C THR A 130 -21.72 10.78 -24.57
N ALA A 131 -20.57 11.38 -24.31
CA ALA A 131 -20.43 12.79 -24.02
C ALA A 131 -20.60 13.66 -25.27
N ASN A 132 -21.10 14.85 -25.09
CA ASN A 132 -21.06 15.89 -26.12
C ASN A 132 -19.58 16.31 -26.31
N PRO A 133 -18.99 16.18 -27.50
CA PRO A 133 -17.61 16.57 -27.75
C PRO A 133 -17.30 18.05 -27.42
N LEU A 134 -18.32 18.91 -27.44
CA LEU A 134 -18.20 20.33 -27.10
C LEU A 134 -18.28 20.60 -25.58
N SER A 135 -18.74 19.62 -24.78
CA SER A 135 -18.87 19.71 -23.33
C SER A 135 -18.62 18.35 -22.67
N PRO A 136 -17.44 17.73 -22.88
CA PRO A 136 -17.20 16.35 -22.49
C PRO A 136 -17.15 16.15 -20.97
N GLY A 137 -16.83 17.18 -20.19
CA GLY A 137 -16.76 17.10 -18.73
C GLY A 137 -18.11 17.08 -18.00
N ASN A 138 -19.20 17.50 -18.69
CA ASN A 138 -20.51 17.68 -18.06
C ASN A 138 -21.63 16.88 -18.73
N THR A 139 -21.31 16.06 -19.69
CA THR A 139 -22.28 15.28 -20.48
C THR A 139 -21.83 13.83 -20.61
N GLY A 140 -22.73 12.98 -21.10
CA GLY A 140 -22.50 11.55 -21.23
C GLY A 140 -22.87 10.75 -19.95
N HIS A 141 -23.04 9.44 -20.13
CA HIS A 141 -23.39 8.54 -19.03
C HIS A 141 -22.74 7.17 -19.23
N ALA A 142 -22.06 6.68 -18.18
CA ALA A 142 -21.29 5.41 -18.26
C ALA A 142 -22.18 4.20 -18.61
N VAL A 143 -23.41 4.14 -18.10
CA VAL A 143 -24.36 3.08 -18.45
C VAL A 143 -24.81 3.19 -19.90
N ALA A 144 -24.97 4.40 -20.46
CA ALA A 144 -25.30 4.57 -21.87
C ALA A 144 -24.14 4.05 -22.75
N SER A 145 -22.88 4.32 -22.38
CA SER A 145 -21.71 3.78 -23.06
C SER A 145 -21.69 2.23 -23.01
N LEU A 146 -22.07 1.63 -21.86
CA LEU A 146 -22.22 0.17 -21.72
C LEU A 146 -23.34 -0.37 -22.63
N LEU A 147 -24.50 0.25 -22.66
CA LEU A 147 -25.64 -0.18 -23.49
C LEU A 147 -25.32 -0.11 -24.97
N LEU A 148 -24.48 0.83 -25.40
CA LEU A 148 -23.95 0.90 -26.76
C LEU A 148 -22.76 -0.05 -26.98
N GLY A 149 -22.26 -0.69 -25.91
CA GLY A 149 -21.09 -1.58 -25.96
C GLY A 149 -19.77 -0.86 -26.22
N GLN A 150 -19.72 0.48 -26.09
CA GLN A 150 -18.57 1.32 -26.43
C GLN A 150 -17.66 1.52 -25.23
N ALA A 151 -16.62 0.70 -25.10
CA ALA A 151 -15.67 0.77 -23.99
C ALA A 151 -14.66 1.92 -24.16
N ASN A 152 -14.34 2.57 -23.05
CA ASN A 152 -13.27 3.57 -22.97
C ASN A 152 -11.88 2.94 -22.92
N THR A 153 -11.74 1.81 -22.22
CA THR A 153 -10.53 1.00 -22.25
C THR A 153 -10.90 -0.46 -22.47
N PHE A 154 -10.02 -1.17 -23.15
CA PHE A 154 -10.11 -2.61 -23.31
C PHE A 154 -8.74 -3.24 -23.11
N ASN A 155 -8.66 -4.24 -22.23
CA ASN A 155 -7.45 -5.01 -22.00
C ASN A 155 -7.74 -6.49 -22.20
N ASN A 156 -6.85 -7.16 -22.93
CA ASN A 156 -6.88 -8.61 -23.10
C ASN A 156 -5.47 -9.15 -23.23
N SER A 157 -5.23 -10.44 -22.99
CA SER A 157 -3.90 -11.02 -23.12
C SER A 157 -3.94 -12.46 -23.63
N THR A 158 -2.83 -12.92 -24.18
CA THR A 158 -2.65 -14.32 -24.53
C THR A 158 -2.58 -15.17 -23.25
N LEU A 159 -3.05 -16.42 -23.32
CA LEU A 159 -2.84 -17.39 -22.26
C LEU A 159 -1.34 -17.69 -22.14
N ARG A 160 -0.85 -17.84 -20.91
CA ARG A 160 0.58 -17.98 -20.65
C ARG A 160 0.93 -19.18 -19.78
N GLY A 161 2.20 -19.54 -19.86
CA GLY A 161 2.83 -20.52 -18.98
C GLY A 161 3.27 -19.95 -17.65
N ARG A 162 4.03 -20.76 -16.91
CA ARG A 162 4.65 -20.37 -15.64
C ARG A 162 5.99 -19.71 -15.89
N PHE A 163 6.26 -18.65 -15.12
CA PHE A 163 7.56 -18.01 -15.00
C PHE A 163 8.27 -18.54 -13.74
N TYR A 164 9.59 -18.69 -13.82
CA TYR A 164 10.41 -19.28 -12.76
C TYR A 164 11.48 -18.31 -12.34
N TYR A 165 11.17 -17.47 -11.36
CA TYR A 165 12.08 -16.44 -10.86
C TYR A 165 12.93 -16.98 -9.72
N ARG A 166 14.20 -16.57 -9.67
CA ARG A 166 15.15 -16.88 -8.63
C ARG A 166 15.83 -15.59 -8.20
N SER A 167 15.84 -15.33 -6.91
CA SER A 167 16.52 -14.20 -6.31
C SER A 167 17.24 -14.64 -5.05
N GLN A 168 18.24 -13.86 -4.63
CA GLN A 168 19.04 -14.10 -3.44
C GLN A 168 19.28 -12.76 -2.74
N TYR A 169 19.37 -12.83 -1.42
CA TYR A 169 19.73 -11.69 -0.58
C TYR A 169 20.87 -12.10 0.35
N ILE A 170 21.83 -11.21 0.52
CA ILE A 170 22.92 -11.31 1.49
C ILE A 170 22.94 -10.01 2.28
N GLY A 171 22.83 -10.12 3.60
CA GLY A 171 23.03 -9.03 4.54
C GLY A 171 24.15 -9.36 5.51
N ALA A 172 25.01 -8.41 5.81
CA ALA A 172 26.01 -8.52 6.85
C ALA A 172 26.05 -7.25 7.67
N TYR A 173 26.30 -7.35 8.97
CA TYR A 173 26.35 -6.17 9.81
C TYR A 173 27.34 -6.33 10.96
N PHE A 174 27.81 -5.18 11.41
CA PHE A 174 28.56 -5.01 12.65
C PHE A 174 27.99 -3.81 13.42
N GLN A 175 27.83 -3.97 14.74
CA GLN A 175 27.33 -2.93 15.63
C GLN A 175 28.09 -2.97 16.94
N ASP A 176 28.35 -1.80 17.52
CA ASP A 176 28.88 -1.61 18.87
C ASP A 176 27.89 -0.78 19.70
N ASP A 177 27.46 -1.32 20.82
CA ASP A 177 26.74 -0.61 21.87
C ASP A 177 27.77 -0.23 22.97
N TRP A 178 28.33 0.97 22.86
CA TRP A 178 29.40 1.46 23.71
C TRP A 178 28.88 2.26 24.90
N LYS A 179 29.01 1.70 26.10
CA LYS A 179 28.66 2.33 27.38
C LYS A 179 29.76 3.31 27.80
N LEU A 180 29.78 4.50 27.20
CA LEU A 180 30.77 5.56 27.50
C LEU A 180 30.78 5.91 28.99
N THR A 181 29.59 6.10 29.57
CA THR A 181 29.39 6.33 31.01
C THR A 181 28.19 5.50 31.48
N PRO A 182 27.95 5.35 32.79
CA PRO A 182 26.73 4.72 33.32
C PRO A 182 25.42 5.41 32.86
N ALA A 183 25.52 6.68 32.45
CA ALA A 183 24.38 7.48 32.00
C ALA A 183 24.29 7.65 30.48
N PHE A 184 25.34 7.30 29.73
CA PHE A 184 25.39 7.54 28.29
C PHE A 184 25.90 6.33 27.51
N THR A 185 25.07 5.84 26.60
CA THR A 185 25.40 4.76 25.65
C THR A 185 25.37 5.31 24.24
N LEU A 186 26.41 5.04 23.45
CA LEU A 186 26.52 5.33 22.04
C LEU A 186 26.37 4.01 21.25
N ASN A 187 25.53 4.03 20.21
CA ASN A 187 25.32 2.90 19.32
C ASN A 187 25.85 3.27 17.93
N ILE A 188 26.78 2.50 17.42
CA ILE A 188 27.37 2.69 16.06
C ILE A 188 27.28 1.37 15.34
N GLY A 189 26.82 1.40 14.10
CA GLY A 189 26.71 0.19 13.30
C GLY A 189 26.82 0.47 11.81
N LEU A 190 27.23 -0.56 11.09
CA LEU A 190 27.23 -0.58 9.63
C LEU A 190 26.56 -1.87 9.17
N ARG A 191 25.65 -1.75 8.21
CA ARG A 191 25.04 -2.89 7.54
C ARG A 191 25.32 -2.81 6.05
N TYR A 192 25.60 -3.94 5.46
CA TYR A 192 25.66 -4.12 4.03
C TYR A 192 24.48 -4.99 3.60
N ASP A 193 23.77 -4.57 2.56
CA ASP A 193 22.64 -5.28 1.98
C ASP A 193 22.85 -5.44 0.47
N ALA A 194 22.84 -6.68 -0.03
CA ALA A 194 22.87 -6.96 -1.46
C ALA A 194 21.74 -7.92 -1.80
N GLU A 195 20.77 -7.42 -2.56
CA GLU A 195 19.67 -8.22 -3.07
C GLU A 195 19.80 -8.37 -4.57
N GLN A 196 19.93 -9.61 -5.01
CA GLN A 196 19.98 -9.94 -6.42
C GLN A 196 18.61 -9.70 -7.05
N ASN A 197 18.56 -8.91 -8.11
CA ASN A 197 17.36 -8.81 -8.92
C ASN A 197 16.95 -10.18 -9.47
N PRO A 198 15.64 -10.46 -9.57
CA PRO A 198 15.14 -11.75 -10.01
C PRO A 198 15.69 -12.15 -11.39
N ARG A 199 16.03 -13.42 -11.50
CA ARG A 199 16.43 -14.09 -12.75
C ARG A 199 15.33 -15.03 -13.20
N GLU A 200 14.93 -14.96 -14.46
CA GLU A 200 13.98 -15.92 -15.04
C GLU A 200 14.75 -17.08 -15.66
N THR A 201 14.51 -18.31 -15.16
CA THR A 201 15.39 -19.47 -15.46
C THR A 201 15.22 -20.08 -16.85
N ARG A 202 14.18 -19.70 -17.58
CA ARG A 202 13.85 -20.19 -18.92
C ARG A 202 14.00 -19.13 -20.01
N ASN A 203 14.51 -17.93 -19.66
CA ASN A 203 14.67 -16.79 -20.55
C ASN A 203 13.37 -16.35 -21.25
N GLN A 204 12.21 -16.51 -20.57
CA GLN A 204 10.89 -16.22 -21.14
C GLN A 204 10.52 -14.72 -21.10
N GLY A 205 11.34 -13.89 -20.50
CA GLY A 205 11.10 -12.45 -20.37
C GLY A 205 11.81 -11.60 -21.40
N SER A 206 11.47 -10.32 -21.38
CA SER A 206 12.10 -9.27 -22.19
C SER A 206 12.16 -7.96 -21.41
N ASN A 207 12.83 -6.97 -21.99
CA ASN A 207 12.76 -5.57 -21.58
C ASN A 207 12.48 -4.72 -22.83
N PHE A 208 11.69 -3.66 -22.71
CA PHE A 208 11.59 -2.70 -23.79
C PHE A 208 12.84 -1.81 -23.76
N ASP A 209 13.66 -1.89 -24.78
CA ASP A 209 14.85 -1.06 -24.95
C ASP A 209 14.43 0.28 -25.56
N LEU A 210 14.42 1.32 -24.74
CA LEU A 210 14.00 2.66 -25.16
C LEU A 210 14.91 3.26 -26.25
N ALA A 211 16.18 2.87 -26.30
CA ALA A 211 17.11 3.35 -27.32
C ALA A 211 16.92 2.64 -28.66
N LYS A 212 16.60 1.34 -28.64
CA LYS A 212 16.30 0.56 -29.85
C LYS A 212 14.85 0.70 -30.31
N GLY A 213 13.96 1.22 -29.44
CA GLY A 213 12.54 1.38 -29.72
C GLY A 213 11.78 0.07 -29.90
N ARG A 214 12.23 -1.02 -29.25
CA ARG A 214 11.59 -2.33 -29.33
C ARG A 214 11.85 -3.22 -28.11
N PRO A 215 11.03 -4.24 -27.87
CA PRO A 215 11.36 -5.24 -26.88
C PRO A 215 12.61 -6.03 -27.29
N VAL A 216 13.47 -6.32 -26.30
CA VAL A 216 14.66 -7.16 -26.42
C VAL A 216 14.50 -8.32 -25.47
N THR A 217 14.50 -9.55 -26.00
CA THR A 217 14.31 -10.75 -25.19
C THR A 217 15.55 -11.09 -24.35
N MET A 218 15.37 -11.82 -23.26
CA MET A 218 16.47 -12.29 -22.44
C MET A 218 17.44 -13.17 -23.24
N THR A 219 16.95 -13.92 -24.21
CA THR A 219 17.79 -14.70 -25.13
C THR A 219 18.67 -13.79 -25.98
N GLU A 220 18.14 -12.72 -26.56
CA GLU A 220 18.90 -11.74 -27.33
C GLU A 220 19.92 -10.97 -26.45
N LEU A 221 19.55 -10.67 -25.20
CA LEU A 221 20.45 -10.04 -24.23
C LEU A 221 21.59 -10.97 -23.76
N GLY A 222 21.50 -12.27 -24.02
CA GLY A 222 22.45 -13.27 -23.54
C GLY A 222 22.47 -13.40 -22.00
N ARG A 223 21.40 -13.00 -21.33
CA ARG A 223 21.28 -13.01 -19.87
C ARG A 223 19.83 -13.25 -19.42
N ASN A 224 19.66 -13.80 -18.23
CA ASN A 224 18.36 -14.17 -17.66
C ASN A 224 17.82 -13.17 -16.61
N TYR A 225 18.25 -11.93 -16.67
CA TYR A 225 17.81 -10.83 -15.81
C TYR A 225 17.67 -9.53 -16.61
N ILE A 226 16.81 -8.64 -16.14
CA ILE A 226 16.58 -7.32 -16.74
C ILE A 226 17.45 -6.27 -16.02
N GLN A 227 17.29 -6.15 -14.71
CA GLN A 227 18.02 -5.18 -13.89
C GLN A 227 19.30 -5.80 -13.32
N SER A 228 20.39 -5.05 -13.37
CA SER A 228 21.62 -5.39 -12.66
C SER A 228 21.41 -5.31 -11.15
N THR A 229 22.18 -6.10 -10.41
CA THR A 229 22.15 -6.05 -8.94
C THR A 229 22.90 -4.82 -8.45
N ASP A 230 22.21 -3.96 -7.71
CA ASP A 230 22.87 -2.88 -6.97
C ASP A 230 23.63 -3.50 -5.77
N ARG A 231 24.95 -3.26 -5.73
CA ARG A 231 25.86 -3.82 -4.73
C ARG A 231 26.43 -2.81 -3.76
N MET A 232 26.06 -1.53 -3.89
CA MET A 232 26.64 -0.45 -3.08
C MET A 232 25.70 0.03 -1.96
N ASN A 233 25.04 -0.92 -1.31
CA ASN A 233 24.01 -0.61 -0.31
C ASN A 233 24.60 -0.70 1.11
N LEU A 234 25.31 0.35 1.52
CA LEU A 234 25.82 0.51 2.87
C LEU A 234 24.86 1.32 3.72
N GLY A 235 24.40 0.73 4.82
CA GLY A 235 23.45 1.30 5.78
C GLY A 235 24.15 1.68 7.10
N PRO A 236 24.79 2.85 7.21
CA PRO A 236 25.31 3.34 8.48
C PRO A 236 24.16 3.62 9.45
N ARG A 237 24.42 3.37 10.73
CA ARG A 237 23.49 3.59 11.84
C ARG A 237 24.25 4.19 13.00
N VAL A 238 23.72 5.26 13.55
CA VAL A 238 24.25 5.90 14.74
C VAL A 238 23.09 6.28 15.66
N GLY A 239 23.30 6.10 16.95
CA GLY A 239 22.29 6.48 17.93
C GLY A 239 22.92 6.65 19.30
N PHE A 240 22.17 7.26 20.20
CA PHE A 240 22.56 7.34 21.60
C PHE A 240 21.35 7.21 22.52
N ALA A 241 21.63 6.78 23.75
CA ALA A 241 20.71 6.83 24.86
C ALA A 241 21.41 7.53 26.04
N TRP A 242 20.82 8.64 26.49
CA TRP A 242 21.36 9.46 27.55
C TRP A 242 20.36 9.61 28.69
N ARG A 243 20.74 9.15 29.88
CA ARG A 243 20.02 9.44 31.12
C ARG A 243 20.42 10.84 31.57
N ALA A 244 19.74 11.86 31.04
CA ALA A 244 20.03 13.27 31.31
C ALA A 244 19.79 13.63 32.79
N MET A 245 18.77 13.00 33.41
CA MET A 245 18.43 13.13 34.83
C MET A 245 17.96 11.77 35.35
N ARG A 246 17.78 11.65 36.67
CA ARG A 246 17.36 10.40 37.32
C ARG A 246 16.14 9.75 36.65
N ASN A 247 15.16 10.58 36.25
CA ASN A 247 13.87 10.15 35.70
C ASN A 247 13.67 10.62 34.25
N THR A 248 14.73 11.06 33.57
CA THR A 248 14.65 11.58 32.19
C THR A 248 15.68 10.90 31.28
N VAL A 249 15.21 10.33 30.19
CA VAL A 249 16.05 9.70 29.18
C VAL A 249 15.82 10.40 27.85
N VAL A 250 16.91 10.72 27.17
CA VAL A 250 16.92 11.24 25.80
C VAL A 250 17.53 10.17 24.91
N ARG A 251 16.84 9.85 23.82
CA ARG A 251 17.31 8.92 22.80
C ARG A 251 17.26 9.58 21.43
N SER A 252 18.22 9.25 20.61
CA SER A 252 18.20 9.65 19.20
C SER A 252 18.85 8.58 18.37
N HIS A 253 18.37 8.43 17.15
CA HIS A 253 19.05 7.61 16.15
C HIS A 253 18.92 8.22 14.75
N TYR A 254 19.85 7.86 13.89
CA TYR A 254 19.84 8.03 12.46
C TYR A 254 20.30 6.73 11.80
N GLY A 255 19.66 6.35 10.70
CA GLY A 255 20.08 5.17 9.95
C GLY A 255 19.57 5.18 8.51
N ILE A 256 20.30 4.47 7.64
CA ILE A 256 19.93 4.19 6.26
C ILE A 256 19.50 2.73 6.17
N PHE A 257 18.33 2.51 5.56
CA PHE A 257 17.70 1.21 5.39
C PHE A 257 17.33 1.02 3.92
N TYR A 258 17.60 -0.16 3.37
CA TYR A 258 17.26 -0.49 1.99
C TYR A 258 15.97 -1.30 1.94
N THR A 259 15.13 -1.01 0.93
CA THR A 259 13.88 -1.75 0.73
C THR A 259 14.18 -3.09 0.07
N PRO A 260 13.62 -4.19 0.58
CA PRO A 260 13.77 -5.48 -0.10
C PRO A 260 12.98 -5.46 -1.42
N ILE A 261 13.49 -6.18 -2.42
CA ILE A 261 12.75 -6.46 -3.64
C ILE A 261 11.63 -7.42 -3.26
N THR A 262 10.39 -6.96 -3.33
CA THR A 262 9.24 -7.79 -2.98
C THR A 262 8.93 -8.80 -4.07
N GLY A 263 8.36 -9.96 -3.73
CA GLY A 263 7.97 -11.00 -4.70
C GLY A 263 7.06 -10.48 -5.82
N ARG A 264 6.22 -9.47 -5.54
CA ARG A 264 5.42 -8.78 -6.55
C ARG A 264 6.26 -7.98 -7.56
N ALA A 265 7.45 -7.54 -7.22
CA ALA A 265 8.36 -6.89 -8.17
C ALA A 265 8.76 -7.85 -9.30
N THR A 266 8.68 -9.16 -9.09
CA THR A 266 8.91 -10.17 -10.15
C THR A 266 7.79 -10.21 -11.17
N SER A 267 6.56 -9.86 -10.79
CA SER A 267 5.43 -9.84 -11.72
C SER A 267 5.50 -8.72 -12.75
N ALA A 268 6.35 -7.74 -12.51
CA ALA A 268 6.58 -6.57 -13.36
C ALA A 268 7.65 -6.77 -14.43
N PHE A 269 8.11 -8.01 -14.68
CA PHE A 269 8.94 -8.28 -15.84
C PHE A 269 8.10 -8.21 -17.11
N ALA A 270 8.66 -7.63 -18.17
CA ALA A 270 8.09 -7.76 -19.49
C ALA A 270 8.05 -9.25 -19.86
N ARG A 271 6.86 -9.76 -20.08
CA ARG A 271 6.61 -11.19 -20.29
C ARG A 271 6.53 -11.54 -21.77
N PHE A 272 6.70 -10.55 -22.61
CA PHE A 272 6.88 -10.76 -24.05
C PHE A 272 8.11 -11.66 -24.29
N PRO A 273 8.08 -12.61 -25.24
CA PRO A 273 6.95 -12.95 -26.12
C PRO A 273 5.92 -13.92 -25.50
N ALA A 274 6.20 -14.48 -24.31
CA ALA A 274 5.36 -15.52 -23.70
C ALA A 274 3.97 -15.02 -23.30
N ASP A 275 3.83 -13.73 -23.04
CA ASP A 275 2.55 -13.08 -22.77
C ASP A 275 2.49 -11.74 -23.52
N GLN A 276 1.44 -11.55 -24.28
CA GLN A 276 1.19 -10.34 -25.05
C GLN A 276 -0.14 -9.72 -24.61
N ARG A 277 -0.10 -8.45 -24.24
CA ARG A 277 -1.26 -7.74 -23.70
C ARG A 277 -1.74 -6.68 -24.69
N LEU A 278 -2.92 -6.90 -25.25
CA LEU A 278 -3.62 -5.89 -25.99
C LEU A 278 -4.24 -4.90 -25.00
N GLY A 279 -3.74 -3.68 -24.99
CA GLY A 279 -4.28 -2.58 -24.19
C GLY A 279 -4.71 -1.45 -25.10
N LEU A 280 -6.02 -1.30 -25.30
CA LEU A 280 -6.61 -0.25 -26.11
C LEU A 280 -7.21 0.82 -25.20
N GLN A 281 -7.08 2.06 -25.61
CA GLN A 281 -7.67 3.22 -24.95
C GLN A 281 -8.36 4.11 -25.99
N SER A 282 -9.53 4.61 -25.66
CA SER A 282 -10.23 5.59 -26.47
C SER A 282 -9.38 6.86 -26.66
N ASP A 283 -9.44 7.42 -27.85
CA ASP A 283 -8.87 8.72 -28.18
C ASP A 283 -9.76 9.90 -27.74
N GLY A 284 -10.90 9.61 -27.10
CA GLY A 284 -11.90 10.59 -26.70
C GLY A 284 -13.06 10.77 -27.68
N VAL A 285 -12.96 10.15 -28.87
CA VAL A 285 -13.99 10.14 -29.93
C VAL A 285 -14.38 8.69 -30.25
N ASN A 286 -13.38 7.87 -30.58
CA ASN A 286 -13.59 6.47 -30.93
C ASN A 286 -13.50 5.58 -29.70
N ALA A 287 -14.36 4.58 -29.59
CA ALA A 287 -14.29 3.58 -28.53
C ALA A 287 -13.01 2.75 -28.64
N ALA A 288 -12.44 2.37 -27.50
CA ALA A 288 -11.31 1.45 -27.45
C ALA A 288 -11.65 0.06 -28.00
N ALA A 289 -12.86 -0.40 -27.73
CA ALA A 289 -13.44 -1.62 -28.26
C ALA A 289 -14.96 -1.56 -28.18
N ILE A 290 -15.63 -2.30 -29.07
CA ILE A 290 -17.08 -2.50 -29.00
C ILE A 290 -17.33 -3.94 -28.56
N LEU A 291 -18.17 -4.16 -27.53
CA LEU A 291 -18.42 -5.48 -26.95
C LEU A 291 -18.79 -6.55 -28.01
N SER A 292 -19.68 -6.20 -28.94
CA SER A 292 -20.12 -7.11 -30.02
C SER A 292 -19.08 -7.32 -31.13
N GLN A 293 -17.99 -6.52 -31.12
CA GLN A 293 -16.92 -6.53 -32.11
C GLN A 293 -15.55 -6.54 -31.45
N THR A 294 -15.43 -7.24 -30.32
CA THR A 294 -14.16 -7.35 -29.61
C THR A 294 -13.05 -7.82 -30.54
N PRO A 295 -11.92 -7.09 -30.62
CA PRO A 295 -10.84 -7.44 -31.52
C PRO A 295 -10.16 -8.74 -31.08
N PRO A 296 -9.78 -9.63 -32.03
CA PRO A 296 -9.01 -10.82 -31.69
C PRO A 296 -7.60 -10.44 -31.25
N ILE A 297 -7.01 -11.25 -30.36
CA ILE A 297 -5.59 -11.15 -30.08
C ILE A 297 -4.84 -12.01 -31.10
N VAL A 298 -4.12 -11.35 -31.97
CA VAL A 298 -3.19 -12.00 -32.90
C VAL A 298 -1.78 -11.84 -32.37
N PRO A 299 -1.11 -12.89 -31.86
CA PRO A 299 0.23 -12.77 -31.34
C PRO A 299 1.21 -12.18 -32.34
N SER A 300 2.01 -11.23 -31.91
CA SER A 300 3.04 -10.56 -32.71
C SER A 300 4.41 -11.11 -32.36
N VAL A 301 5.25 -11.32 -33.38
CA VAL A 301 6.64 -11.80 -33.18
C VAL A 301 7.58 -10.71 -32.63
N ASP A 302 7.25 -9.44 -32.86
CA ASP A 302 8.04 -8.27 -32.44
C ASP A 302 7.32 -7.41 -31.37
N GLY A 303 6.14 -7.85 -30.91
CA GLY A 303 5.36 -7.17 -29.88
C GLY A 303 4.60 -5.93 -30.36
N LYS A 304 4.61 -5.61 -31.66
CA LYS A 304 3.85 -4.48 -32.20
C LYS A 304 2.34 -4.67 -31.99
N GLY A 305 1.65 -3.57 -31.70
CA GLY A 305 0.24 -3.55 -31.36
C GLY A 305 -0.05 -3.88 -29.88
N PHE A 306 0.96 -4.27 -29.09
CA PHE A 306 0.78 -4.69 -27.70
C PHE A 306 1.37 -3.69 -26.69
N ALA A 307 0.87 -3.77 -25.46
CA ALA A 307 1.47 -3.12 -24.32
C ALA A 307 2.66 -3.94 -23.81
N ILE A 308 3.75 -3.27 -23.47
CA ILE A 308 4.99 -3.91 -23.02
C ILE A 308 5.41 -3.33 -21.67
N ASP A 309 5.92 -4.18 -20.80
CA ASP A 309 6.57 -3.71 -19.57
C ASP A 309 8.06 -3.40 -19.82
N THR A 310 8.59 -2.44 -19.08
CA THR A 310 10.02 -2.10 -19.09
C THR A 310 10.53 -1.85 -17.67
N LYS A 311 11.84 -1.91 -17.52
CA LYS A 311 12.56 -1.55 -16.29
C LYS A 311 13.84 -0.81 -16.60
N ILE A 312 14.23 0.08 -15.70
CA ILE A 312 15.54 0.74 -15.76
C ILE A 312 16.62 -0.29 -15.43
N GLU A 313 17.55 -0.53 -16.34
CA GLU A 313 18.56 -1.59 -16.21
C GLU A 313 19.45 -1.42 -14.96
N ASN A 314 19.96 -0.22 -14.72
CA ASN A 314 20.89 0.11 -13.63
C ASN A 314 20.19 0.88 -12.51
N ALA A 315 18.98 0.48 -12.13
CA ALA A 315 18.27 1.13 -11.06
C ALA A 315 18.94 0.86 -9.70
N LYS A 316 18.89 1.86 -8.83
CA LYS A 316 19.34 1.75 -7.45
C LYS A 316 18.25 1.12 -6.60
N LEU A 317 18.66 0.39 -5.58
CA LEU A 317 17.73 -0.14 -4.58
C LEU A 317 17.09 1.01 -3.80
N GLY A 318 15.78 0.94 -3.61
CA GLY A 318 15.05 1.91 -2.81
C GLY A 318 15.60 1.98 -1.38
N SER A 319 15.65 3.17 -0.81
CA SER A 319 16.19 3.37 0.54
C SER A 319 15.39 4.38 1.35
N PHE A 320 15.43 4.20 2.67
CA PHE A 320 14.90 5.15 3.65
C PHE A 320 16.02 5.63 4.57
N GLN A 321 16.15 6.94 4.67
CA GLN A 321 16.88 7.59 5.75
C GLN A 321 15.88 7.92 6.85
N GLN A 322 16.15 7.45 8.06
CA GLN A 322 15.25 7.64 9.20
C GLN A 322 16.01 8.21 10.39
N TRP A 323 15.38 9.13 11.09
CA TRP A 323 15.92 9.71 12.32
C TRP A 323 14.82 9.99 13.33
N ASN A 324 15.19 9.98 14.58
CA ASN A 324 14.33 10.43 15.64
C ASN A 324 15.10 11.19 16.75
N LEU A 325 14.35 11.96 17.54
CA LEU A 325 14.73 12.46 18.84
C LEU A 325 13.58 12.19 19.80
N ASP A 326 13.83 11.43 20.84
CA ASP A 326 12.83 11.00 21.82
C ASP A 326 13.27 11.44 23.23
N ILE A 327 12.37 12.09 23.95
CA ILE A 327 12.55 12.50 25.33
C ILE A 327 11.48 11.84 26.17
N GLN A 328 11.89 11.05 27.13
CA GLN A 328 11.02 10.34 28.06
C GLN A 328 11.27 10.79 29.48
N ARG A 329 10.20 11.11 30.22
CA ARG A 329 10.27 11.50 31.63
C ARG A 329 9.26 10.76 32.47
N GLU A 330 9.74 10.12 33.53
CA GLU A 330 8.91 9.45 34.53
C GLU A 330 8.57 10.40 35.68
N ILE A 331 7.26 10.56 35.96
CA ILE A 331 6.73 11.38 37.05
C ILE A 331 5.74 10.54 37.86
N GLY A 332 6.19 10.01 38.99
CA GLY A 332 5.39 9.09 39.78
C GLY A 332 5.05 7.80 38.99
N SER A 333 3.77 7.57 38.72
CA SER A 333 3.30 6.42 37.93
C SER A 333 3.07 6.75 36.45
N TYR A 334 3.43 7.95 36.02
CA TYR A 334 3.24 8.41 34.64
C TYR A 334 4.57 8.46 33.88
N LEU A 335 4.54 8.01 32.62
CA LEU A 335 5.60 8.19 31.66
C LEU A 335 5.13 9.22 30.63
N LEU A 336 5.83 10.33 30.52
CA LEU A 336 5.65 11.34 29.50
C LEU A 336 6.66 11.10 28.39
N GLN A 337 6.23 11.22 27.15
CA GLN A 337 7.07 11.08 25.97
C GLN A 337 6.81 12.22 24.99
N ALA A 338 7.88 12.77 24.43
CA ALA A 338 7.85 13.67 23.28
C ALA A 338 8.88 13.18 22.26
N SER A 339 8.46 12.91 21.05
CA SER A 339 9.31 12.32 20.03
C SER A 339 9.11 13.05 18.70
N TYR A 340 10.21 13.48 18.09
CA TYR A 340 10.24 13.91 16.69
C TYR A 340 10.76 12.78 15.84
N ASN A 341 10.03 12.42 14.77
CA ASN A 341 10.38 11.35 13.84
C ASN A 341 10.42 11.92 12.43
N GLY A 342 11.50 11.63 11.71
CA GLY A 342 11.65 11.99 10.31
C GLY A 342 12.05 10.79 9.46
N SER A 343 11.57 10.78 8.22
CA SER A 343 11.94 9.78 7.22
C SER A 343 11.96 10.38 5.83
N VAL A 344 12.97 10.01 5.04
CA VAL A 344 13.08 10.36 3.62
C VAL A 344 13.30 9.08 2.82
N GLY A 345 12.37 8.79 1.92
CA GLY A 345 12.49 7.71 0.93
C GLY A 345 13.15 8.20 -0.35
N ARG A 346 14.00 7.38 -0.94
CA ARG A 346 14.69 7.62 -2.21
C ARG A 346 14.63 6.39 -3.09
N HIS A 347 14.57 6.58 -4.41
CA HIS A 347 14.54 5.51 -5.40
C HIS A 347 13.42 4.50 -5.12
N LEU A 348 12.26 4.97 -4.66
CA LEU A 348 11.11 4.11 -4.45
C LEU A 348 10.45 3.83 -5.80
N MET A 349 9.86 2.66 -5.93
CA MET A 349 9.23 2.22 -7.16
C MET A 349 7.92 3.00 -7.41
N MET A 350 7.67 3.37 -8.67
CA MET A 350 6.41 3.92 -9.15
C MET A 350 6.09 3.42 -10.55
N ASN A 351 4.82 3.44 -10.91
CA ASN A 351 4.37 3.11 -12.26
C ASN A 351 4.42 4.35 -13.15
N GLN A 352 4.94 4.19 -14.38
CA GLN A 352 5.00 5.24 -15.37
C GLN A 352 4.79 4.66 -16.77
N ASP A 353 3.97 5.31 -17.60
CA ASP A 353 3.90 4.99 -19.02
C ASP A 353 4.97 5.78 -19.78
N MET A 354 5.91 5.07 -20.41
CA MET A 354 7.01 5.67 -21.18
C MET A 354 6.62 6.04 -22.60
N ASN A 355 5.40 5.71 -23.02
CA ASN A 355 4.92 5.91 -24.39
C ASN A 355 3.82 6.98 -24.47
N VAL A 356 4.00 8.07 -23.73
CA VAL A 356 3.08 9.23 -23.66
C VAL A 356 3.59 10.33 -24.58
N ILE A 357 2.69 11.00 -25.30
CA ILE A 357 3.03 12.14 -26.16
C ILE A 357 3.32 13.35 -25.27
N ARG A 358 4.36 14.12 -25.59
CA ARG A 358 4.60 15.41 -24.92
C ARG A 358 3.49 16.39 -25.19
N ILE A 359 3.07 17.12 -24.18
CA ILE A 359 1.95 18.06 -24.32
C ILE A 359 2.23 19.14 -25.36
N GLU A 360 3.47 19.58 -25.49
CA GLU A 360 3.90 20.58 -26.46
C GLU A 360 3.73 20.09 -27.91
N ASP A 361 3.92 18.78 -28.16
CA ASP A 361 3.74 18.19 -29.49
C ASP A 361 2.27 18.08 -29.84
N VAL A 362 1.41 17.73 -28.86
CA VAL A 362 -0.06 17.74 -29.05
C VAL A 362 -0.55 19.15 -29.39
N GLN A 363 -0.05 20.15 -28.67
CA GLN A 363 -0.41 21.56 -28.89
C GLN A 363 0.02 22.06 -30.29
N ARG A 364 1.23 21.71 -30.71
CA ARG A 364 1.77 22.07 -32.03
C ARG A 364 0.98 21.42 -33.17
N ALA A 365 0.63 20.15 -33.03
CA ALA A 365 -0.09 19.40 -34.06
C ALA A 365 -1.61 19.66 -34.06
N GLY A 366 -2.14 20.24 -32.97
CA GLY A 366 -3.57 20.43 -32.79
C GLY A 366 -4.36 19.12 -32.51
N THR A 367 -3.67 18.02 -32.30
CA THR A 367 -4.25 16.71 -31.96
C THR A 367 -3.18 15.78 -31.37
N GLY A 368 -3.61 14.76 -30.61
CA GLY A 368 -2.74 13.67 -30.19
C GLY A 368 -3.24 12.36 -30.79
N THR A 369 -2.40 11.71 -31.57
CA THR A 369 -2.73 10.43 -32.23
C THR A 369 -1.72 9.35 -31.88
N GLN A 370 -2.07 8.09 -32.08
CA GLN A 370 -1.16 6.95 -31.86
C GLN A 370 0.17 7.11 -32.62
N ALA A 371 0.12 7.66 -33.84
CA ALA A 371 1.30 7.89 -34.66
C ALA A 371 2.29 8.92 -34.09
N MET A 372 1.85 9.76 -33.16
CA MET A 372 2.68 10.78 -32.51
C MET A 372 3.37 10.28 -31.24
N ARG A 373 3.01 9.10 -30.74
CA ARG A 373 3.67 8.52 -29.57
C ARG A 373 5.14 8.27 -29.84
N PRO A 374 6.03 8.34 -28.84
CA PRO A 374 7.45 8.03 -29.01
C PRO A 374 7.73 6.70 -29.69
N TYR A 375 6.86 5.71 -29.45
CA TYR A 375 6.91 4.36 -30.02
C TYR A 375 5.52 4.01 -30.59
N PRO A 376 5.19 4.50 -31.80
CA PRO A 376 3.82 4.44 -32.35
C PRO A 376 3.34 3.03 -32.64
N ASP A 377 4.24 2.09 -32.87
CA ASP A 377 3.91 0.69 -33.11
C ASP A 377 3.43 -0.06 -31.87
N TYR A 378 3.56 0.54 -30.67
CA TYR A 378 3.26 -0.12 -29.40
C TYR A 378 2.11 0.58 -28.66
N GLY A 379 1.43 -0.18 -27.80
CA GLY A 379 0.49 0.37 -26.83
C GLY A 379 1.20 1.17 -25.73
N PHE A 380 0.75 1.08 -24.49
CA PHE A 380 1.51 1.67 -23.38
C PHE A 380 2.79 0.86 -23.09
N ILE A 381 3.84 1.55 -22.67
CA ILE A 381 5.11 0.97 -22.24
C ILE A 381 5.23 1.23 -20.75
N LEU A 382 4.83 0.24 -19.94
CA LEU A 382 4.73 0.38 -18.51
C LEU A 382 6.10 0.16 -17.85
N CYS A 383 6.63 1.21 -17.23
CA CYS A 383 7.81 1.12 -16.38
C CYS A 383 7.41 1.03 -14.92
N HIS A 384 7.92 0.01 -14.23
CA HIS A 384 7.99 -0.04 -12.79
C HIS A 384 9.36 0.47 -12.36
N CYS A 385 9.47 1.79 -12.30
CA CYS A 385 10.75 2.49 -12.20
C CYS A 385 10.98 3.05 -10.80
N GLU A 386 12.24 3.06 -10.36
CA GLU A 386 12.69 3.53 -9.06
C GLU A 386 12.90 5.06 -9.07
N LEU A 387 11.82 5.81 -9.34
CA LEU A 387 11.85 7.27 -9.55
C LEU A 387 11.20 8.08 -8.42
N GLN A 388 10.48 7.41 -7.52
CA GLN A 388 9.71 8.07 -6.48
C GLN A 388 10.58 8.48 -5.28
N ASN A 389 10.21 9.60 -4.66
CA ASN A 389 10.73 10.04 -3.38
C ASN A 389 9.58 10.32 -2.41
N SER A 390 9.85 10.15 -1.12
CA SER A 390 8.90 10.49 -0.06
C SER A 390 9.58 11.25 1.07
N SER A 391 8.80 11.99 1.86
CA SER A 391 9.27 12.62 3.08
C SER A 391 8.17 12.66 4.13
N TYR A 392 8.49 12.20 5.32
CA TYR A 392 7.61 12.16 6.48
C TYR A 392 8.25 12.86 7.66
N ASN A 393 7.49 13.69 8.36
CA ASN A 393 7.90 14.33 9.60
C ASN A 393 6.73 14.30 10.58
N ALA A 394 7.01 13.97 11.83
CA ALA A 394 5.98 13.88 12.86
C ALA A 394 6.50 14.27 14.25
N LEU A 395 5.68 15.03 14.99
CA LEU A 395 5.76 15.17 16.43
C LEU A 395 4.79 14.18 17.06
N GLN A 396 5.28 13.35 17.94
CA GLN A 396 4.47 12.41 18.72
C GLN A 396 4.57 12.75 20.20
N LEU A 397 3.42 12.89 20.86
CA LEU A 397 3.32 13.10 22.30
C LEU A 397 2.64 11.89 22.92
N GLY A 398 3.22 11.37 23.98
CA GLY A 398 2.72 10.19 24.69
C GLY A 398 2.58 10.46 26.18
N LEU A 399 1.52 9.93 26.76
CA LEU A 399 1.33 9.81 28.20
C LEU A 399 0.90 8.38 28.51
N GLU A 400 1.64 7.71 29.39
CA GLU A 400 1.30 6.38 29.86
C GLU A 400 1.25 6.38 31.38
N ARG A 401 0.15 5.89 31.93
CA ARG A 401 0.05 5.52 33.33
C ARG A 401 0.22 4.02 33.46
N ARG A 402 1.31 3.58 34.09
CA ARG A 402 1.54 2.16 34.37
C ARG A 402 0.39 1.60 35.22
N TYR A 403 0.10 0.32 35.05
CA TYR A 403 -0.95 -0.35 35.82
C TYR A 403 -0.72 -0.19 37.34
N ARG A 404 -1.60 0.57 37.98
CA ARG A 404 -1.59 0.82 39.40
C ARG A 404 -3.00 1.06 39.92
N ALA A 405 -3.36 0.43 41.02
CA ALA A 405 -4.70 0.51 41.63
C ALA A 405 -5.83 0.16 40.61
N GLY A 406 -5.60 -0.88 39.79
CA GLY A 406 -6.58 -1.37 38.81
C GLY A 406 -6.66 -0.59 37.51
N LEU A 407 -5.90 0.49 37.34
CA LEU A 407 -5.98 1.31 36.12
C LEU A 407 -4.65 1.36 35.36
N PHE A 408 -4.68 0.94 34.11
CA PHE A 408 -3.73 1.30 33.05
C PHE A 408 -4.37 2.34 32.14
N TRP A 409 -3.61 3.34 31.71
CA TRP A 409 -4.09 4.37 30.79
C TRP A 409 -2.97 4.87 29.89
N SER A 410 -3.24 4.97 28.59
CA SER A 410 -2.31 5.50 27.60
C SER A 410 -2.98 6.54 26.72
N VAL A 411 -2.24 7.57 26.34
CA VAL A 411 -2.62 8.61 25.39
C VAL A 411 -1.49 8.78 24.41
N SER A 412 -1.81 8.87 23.14
CA SER A 412 -0.87 9.18 22.06
C SER A 412 -1.48 10.22 21.12
N TYR A 413 -0.72 11.26 20.83
CA TYR A 413 -1.08 12.27 19.84
C TYR A 413 0.04 12.39 18.82
N THR A 414 -0.31 12.37 17.55
CA THR A 414 0.62 12.54 16.43
C THR A 414 0.18 13.73 15.60
N PHE A 415 1.10 14.66 15.40
CA PHE A 415 1.01 15.72 14.40
C PHE A 415 2.03 15.44 13.31
N SER A 416 1.59 15.28 12.05
CA SER A 416 2.49 14.83 10.98
C SER A 416 2.25 15.53 9.65
N LYS A 417 3.28 15.49 8.79
CA LYS A 417 3.21 15.84 7.38
C LYS A 417 3.89 14.78 6.54
N PHE A 418 3.16 14.23 5.57
CA PHE A 418 3.65 13.21 4.65
C PHE A 418 3.49 13.68 3.21
N LEU A 419 4.59 13.70 2.46
CA LEU A 419 4.68 14.07 1.06
C LEU A 419 5.28 12.91 0.27
N ASP A 420 4.71 12.61 -0.90
CA ASP A 420 5.23 11.63 -1.84
C ASP A 420 4.88 11.98 -3.30
N TYR A 421 5.22 11.09 -4.24
CA TYR A 421 4.75 11.13 -5.62
C TYR A 421 3.63 10.12 -5.88
N ASN A 422 3.66 8.98 -5.17
CA ASN A 422 2.72 7.89 -5.32
C ASN A 422 2.73 7.04 -4.05
N GLU A 423 1.60 6.48 -3.65
CA GLU A 423 1.49 5.73 -2.40
C GLU A 423 2.00 4.29 -2.52
N ASP A 424 1.81 3.64 -3.66
CA ASP A 424 2.03 2.20 -3.82
C ASP A 424 2.74 1.88 -5.14
N ASN A 425 3.62 0.88 -5.08
CA ASN A 425 4.34 0.32 -6.22
C ASN A 425 3.44 -0.26 -7.31
N PHE A 426 2.23 -0.66 -6.95
CA PHE A 426 1.26 -1.33 -7.81
C PHE A 426 -0.05 -0.57 -7.91
N SER A 427 -0.09 0.67 -7.42
CA SER A 427 -1.28 1.50 -7.50
C SER A 427 -1.61 1.84 -8.97
N SER A 428 -2.87 2.08 -9.21
CA SER A 428 -3.34 2.65 -10.47
C SER A 428 -2.96 4.12 -10.65
N GLN A 429 -2.14 4.67 -9.75
CA GLN A 429 -1.70 6.06 -9.79
C GLN A 429 -0.53 6.20 -10.77
N PHE A 430 -0.78 6.88 -11.86
CA PHE A 430 0.21 7.22 -12.87
C PHE A 430 0.50 8.72 -12.83
N PRO A 431 1.71 9.18 -13.19
CA PRO A 431 1.93 10.60 -13.37
C PRO A 431 1.06 11.14 -14.52
N MET A 432 0.51 12.32 -14.33
CA MET A 432 -0.21 13.04 -15.38
C MET A 432 0.72 13.40 -16.54
N ASP A 433 1.93 13.82 -16.20
CA ASP A 433 3.01 14.09 -17.14
C ASP A 433 4.28 13.32 -16.74
N PRO A 434 4.63 12.22 -17.44
CA PRO A 434 5.82 11.44 -17.14
C PRO A 434 7.14 12.19 -17.39
N TYR A 435 7.12 13.31 -18.12
CA TYR A 435 8.27 14.16 -18.38
C TYR A 435 8.50 15.21 -17.30
N ASN A 436 7.51 15.44 -16.42
CA ASN A 436 7.59 16.40 -15.34
C ASN A 436 7.02 15.85 -14.02
N LEU A 437 7.75 14.94 -13.39
CA LEU A 437 7.34 14.30 -12.13
C LEU A 437 7.19 15.28 -10.95
N ARG A 438 7.66 16.55 -11.07
CA ARG A 438 7.44 17.56 -10.02
C ARG A 438 5.96 17.85 -9.80
N LEU A 439 5.13 17.66 -10.82
CA LEU A 439 3.68 17.81 -10.74
C LEU A 439 3.01 16.78 -9.82
N GLU A 440 3.68 15.66 -9.58
CA GLU A 440 3.16 14.58 -8.74
C GLU A 440 3.52 14.74 -7.26
N ARG A 441 4.50 15.58 -6.93
CA ARG A 441 4.91 15.79 -5.55
C ARG A 441 3.88 16.60 -4.79
N GLY A 442 3.22 15.97 -3.84
CA GLY A 442 2.18 16.59 -3.04
C GLY A 442 1.96 15.85 -1.71
N LEU A 443 0.86 16.15 -1.04
CA LEU A 443 0.42 15.38 0.11
C LEU A 443 0.22 13.91 -0.29
N SER A 444 0.63 13.00 0.58
CA SER A 444 0.36 11.57 0.40
C SER A 444 -1.12 11.27 0.64
N GLN A 445 -1.65 10.23 0.03
CA GLN A 445 -2.98 9.70 0.37
C GLN A 445 -3.04 9.28 1.85
N SER A 446 -1.93 8.79 2.39
CA SER A 446 -1.77 8.42 3.80
C SER A 446 -1.39 9.59 4.72
N HIS A 447 -1.60 10.83 4.28
CA HIS A 447 -1.35 12.02 5.10
C HIS A 447 -2.51 12.29 6.06
N TYR A 448 -2.26 12.08 7.35
CA TYR A 448 -3.17 12.42 8.45
C TYR A 448 -2.47 13.44 9.37
N PRO A 449 -2.77 14.75 9.24
CA PRO A 449 -2.09 15.76 10.04
C PRO A 449 -2.26 15.57 11.55
N HIS A 450 -3.43 15.11 11.99
CA HIS A 450 -3.74 14.91 13.40
C HIS A 450 -4.28 13.52 13.65
N ARG A 451 -3.70 12.82 14.62
CA ARG A 451 -4.21 11.56 15.14
C ARG A 451 -4.06 11.52 16.65
N PHE A 452 -5.16 11.35 17.34
CA PHE A 452 -5.22 11.16 18.79
C PHE A 452 -5.79 9.79 19.10
N VAL A 453 -5.12 9.04 19.96
CA VAL A 453 -5.57 7.75 20.44
C VAL A 453 -5.44 7.71 21.95
N THR A 454 -6.49 7.27 22.63
CA THR A 454 -6.40 6.96 24.06
C THR A 454 -6.99 5.59 24.32
N ALA A 455 -6.35 4.85 25.20
CA ALA A 455 -6.79 3.53 25.62
C ALA A 455 -6.64 3.37 27.13
N PHE A 456 -7.61 2.72 27.76
CA PHE A 456 -7.51 2.34 29.17
C PHE A 456 -7.99 0.91 29.40
N VAL A 457 -7.45 0.31 30.45
CA VAL A 457 -7.93 -0.92 31.06
C VAL A 457 -8.16 -0.63 32.55
N TYR A 458 -9.36 -0.84 33.01
CA TYR A 458 -9.76 -0.55 34.38
C TYR A 458 -10.47 -1.73 35.03
N ASP A 459 -9.80 -2.32 36.02
CA ASP A 459 -10.43 -3.29 36.93
C ASP A 459 -11.34 -2.54 37.89
N LEU A 460 -12.63 -2.83 37.86
CA LEU A 460 -13.56 -2.20 38.79
C LEU A 460 -13.20 -2.53 40.24
N PRO A 461 -13.28 -1.56 41.12
CA PRO A 461 -12.79 -1.70 42.52
C PRO A 461 -13.80 -2.41 43.42
N PHE A 462 -14.61 -3.30 42.88
CA PHE A 462 -15.61 -4.09 43.60
C PHE A 462 -15.19 -5.55 43.73
N GLY A 463 -15.57 -6.19 44.84
CA GLY A 463 -15.39 -7.62 45.09
C GLY A 463 -14.40 -7.96 46.16
N LYS A 464 -14.24 -9.25 46.44
CA LYS A 464 -13.38 -9.76 47.50
C LYS A 464 -11.93 -9.26 47.36
N GLY A 465 -11.39 -8.63 48.43
CA GLY A 465 -10.04 -8.07 48.42
C GLY A 465 -9.88 -6.77 47.60
N ARG A 466 -10.94 -6.17 47.10
CA ARG A 466 -10.96 -4.86 46.44
C ARG A 466 -11.37 -3.75 47.44
N ARG A 467 -11.38 -2.49 46.94
CA ARG A 467 -11.70 -1.32 47.78
C ARG A 467 -13.12 -1.37 48.36
N TRP A 468 -14.07 -1.85 47.57
CA TRP A 468 -15.47 -1.97 47.95
C TRP A 468 -15.92 -3.43 47.87
N LEU A 469 -16.77 -3.86 48.82
CA LEU A 469 -17.25 -5.23 48.96
C LEU A 469 -16.12 -6.23 49.25
N ALA A 470 -15.12 -5.80 50.04
CA ALA A 470 -13.90 -6.56 50.30
C ALA A 470 -14.15 -7.87 51.03
N GLU A 471 -15.16 -7.93 51.91
CA GLU A 471 -15.51 -9.10 52.73
C GLU A 471 -16.21 -10.22 51.93
N GLY A 472 -16.63 -9.92 50.69
CA GLY A 472 -17.34 -10.88 49.85
C GLY A 472 -18.83 -10.78 49.99
N GLY A 473 -19.54 -11.90 49.74
CA GLY A 473 -21.01 -12.01 49.77
C GLY A 473 -21.64 -11.91 48.37
N PRO A 474 -22.99 -12.01 48.28
CA PRO A 474 -23.69 -12.05 46.99
C PRO A 474 -23.47 -10.82 46.11
N ALA A 475 -23.45 -9.63 46.74
CA ALA A 475 -23.15 -8.37 46.03
C ALA A 475 -21.72 -8.34 45.46
N ALA A 476 -20.74 -8.83 46.21
CA ALA A 476 -19.37 -8.96 45.74
C ALA A 476 -19.23 -9.98 44.59
N TRP A 477 -20.05 -11.04 44.61
CA TRP A 477 -20.07 -12.02 43.55
C TRP A 477 -20.67 -11.46 42.24
N VAL A 478 -21.70 -10.61 42.30
CA VAL A 478 -22.32 -10.00 41.10
C VAL A 478 -21.49 -8.85 40.58
N LEU A 479 -21.01 -7.95 41.46
CA LEU A 479 -20.34 -6.70 41.06
C LEU A 479 -18.81 -6.85 40.97
N GLY A 480 -18.25 -7.96 41.44
CA GLY A 480 -16.81 -8.22 41.39
C GLY A 480 -16.33 -8.85 40.10
N GLY A 481 -15.03 -8.72 39.85
CA GLY A 481 -14.36 -9.36 38.72
C GLY A 481 -14.58 -8.69 37.36
N TRP A 482 -15.15 -7.48 37.35
CA TRP A 482 -15.36 -6.74 36.11
C TRP A 482 -14.14 -5.89 35.75
N GLN A 483 -13.85 -5.88 34.45
CA GLN A 483 -12.83 -5.06 33.83
C GLN A 483 -13.45 -4.31 32.63
N LEU A 484 -13.17 -3.03 32.54
CA LEU A 484 -13.50 -2.20 31.38
C LEU A 484 -12.25 -1.93 30.56
N SER A 485 -12.35 -2.05 29.24
CA SER A 485 -11.29 -1.66 28.33
C SER A 485 -11.88 -0.81 27.21
N ASN A 486 -11.25 0.32 26.91
CA ASN A 486 -11.72 1.23 25.86
C ASN A 486 -10.56 1.66 24.98
N ILE A 487 -10.85 1.86 23.70
CA ILE A 487 -9.97 2.54 22.74
C ILE A 487 -10.78 3.63 22.06
N LEU A 488 -10.34 4.88 22.19
CA LEU A 488 -10.88 6.02 21.45
C LEU A 488 -9.84 6.48 20.43
N THR A 489 -10.24 6.59 19.17
CA THR A 489 -9.43 7.13 18.08
C THR A 489 -10.12 8.36 17.49
N LEU A 490 -9.41 9.48 17.45
CA LEU A 490 -9.77 10.68 16.72
C LEU A 490 -8.70 10.91 15.65
N GLN A 491 -9.08 11.02 14.38
CA GLN A 491 -8.14 11.17 13.28
C GLN A 491 -8.70 12.11 12.23
N SER A 492 -7.83 12.93 11.64
CA SER A 492 -8.17 13.73 10.46
C SER A 492 -8.68 12.84 9.32
N GLY A 493 -9.51 13.40 8.46
CA GLY A 493 -10.06 12.67 7.31
C GLY A 493 -8.99 12.28 6.28
N ASP A 494 -9.37 11.32 5.43
CA ASP A 494 -8.55 10.88 4.30
C ASP A 494 -8.35 12.04 3.31
N GLN A 495 -7.20 12.12 2.65
CA GLN A 495 -6.97 13.09 1.58
C GLN A 495 -7.84 12.77 0.36
N VAL A 496 -8.43 13.79 -0.25
CA VAL A 496 -9.28 13.61 -1.45
C VAL A 496 -8.39 13.64 -2.70
N TRP A 497 -8.32 12.49 -3.36
CA TRP A 497 -7.57 12.36 -4.62
C TRP A 497 -8.36 12.97 -5.78
N ILE A 498 -7.85 14.07 -6.35
CA ILE A 498 -8.49 14.74 -7.47
C ILE A 498 -7.97 14.20 -8.80
N THR A 499 -8.89 13.67 -9.58
CA THR A 499 -8.67 13.19 -10.96
C THR A 499 -9.71 13.78 -11.90
N GLN A 500 -9.52 13.56 -13.19
CA GLN A 500 -10.48 13.95 -14.23
C GLN A 500 -10.84 12.74 -15.09
N ALA A 501 -12.11 12.54 -15.38
CA ALA A 501 -12.59 11.43 -16.19
C ALA A 501 -12.24 11.60 -17.69
N ALA A 502 -12.32 12.84 -18.21
CA ALA A 502 -12.09 13.14 -19.61
C ALA A 502 -10.60 13.33 -19.94
N ASN A 503 -10.15 12.80 -21.09
CA ASN A 503 -8.82 13.04 -21.64
C ASN A 503 -8.81 14.31 -22.51
N THR A 504 -8.71 15.48 -21.86
CA THR A 504 -8.66 16.76 -22.58
C THR A 504 -7.28 17.03 -23.21
N ALA A 505 -6.22 16.44 -22.66
CA ALA A 505 -4.84 16.65 -23.09
C ALA A 505 -4.46 15.88 -24.35
N GLN A 506 -5.12 14.75 -24.64
CA GLN A 506 -4.83 13.84 -25.77
C GLN A 506 -3.38 13.30 -25.80
N THR A 507 -2.71 13.26 -24.65
CA THR A 507 -1.31 12.79 -24.53
C THR A 507 -1.18 11.28 -24.43
N PHE A 508 -2.29 10.53 -24.32
CA PHE A 508 -2.35 9.11 -23.95
C PHE A 508 -1.83 8.81 -22.54
N SER A 509 -1.70 9.83 -21.67
CA SER A 509 -1.47 9.59 -20.26
C SER A 509 -2.63 8.81 -19.64
N ARG A 510 -2.36 8.06 -18.58
CA ARG A 510 -3.36 7.22 -17.90
C ARG A 510 -4.15 7.96 -16.83
N GLN A 511 -3.72 9.17 -16.46
CA GLN A 511 -4.39 10.01 -15.48
C GLN A 511 -4.38 11.47 -15.90
N PHE A 512 -5.49 12.14 -15.59
CA PHE A 512 -5.68 13.57 -15.85
C PHE A 512 -6.23 14.23 -14.61
N ARG A 513 -6.02 15.54 -14.50
CA ARG A 513 -6.53 16.36 -13.42
C ARG A 513 -7.19 17.62 -14.00
N PRO A 514 -8.22 18.17 -13.33
CA PRO A 514 -8.85 19.43 -13.75
C PRO A 514 -7.94 20.63 -13.44
N ASN A 515 -8.33 21.80 -13.91
CA ASN A 515 -7.79 23.05 -13.41
C ASN A 515 -8.39 23.39 -12.05
N TRP A 516 -7.56 23.84 -11.13
CA TRP A 516 -7.93 24.38 -9.83
C TRP A 516 -7.87 25.91 -9.91
N ILE A 517 -9.01 26.59 -9.74
CA ILE A 517 -9.18 28.03 -10.01
C ILE A 517 -9.58 28.87 -8.78
N GLY A 518 -9.76 28.24 -7.62
CA GLY A 518 -10.18 28.94 -6.41
C GLY A 518 -10.19 28.06 -5.17
N PRO A 519 -10.62 28.59 -4.02
CA PRO A 519 -10.69 27.82 -2.77
C PRO A 519 -11.60 26.60 -2.91
N ALA A 520 -11.03 25.42 -2.66
CA ALA A 520 -11.76 24.17 -2.75
C ALA A 520 -12.36 23.72 -1.40
N THR A 521 -11.81 24.18 -0.28
CA THR A 521 -12.33 23.87 1.05
C THR A 521 -13.56 24.70 1.34
N LEU A 522 -14.59 24.07 1.91
CA LEU A 522 -15.79 24.75 2.45
C LEU A 522 -15.68 24.86 3.98
N ASP A 523 -16.31 25.87 4.55
CA ASP A 523 -16.50 25.96 5.99
C ASP A 523 -17.34 24.78 6.49
N GLU A 524 -17.15 24.37 7.75
CA GLU A 524 -17.81 23.18 8.31
C GLU A 524 -19.33 23.24 8.20
N ASN A 525 -19.93 24.40 8.38
CA ASN A 525 -21.38 24.63 8.30
C ASN A 525 -21.94 24.56 6.87
N GLN A 526 -21.08 24.59 5.85
CA GLN A 526 -21.46 24.48 4.44
C GLN A 526 -21.28 23.07 3.89
N ARG A 527 -20.61 22.18 4.65
CA ARG A 527 -20.34 20.81 4.23
C ARG A 527 -21.57 19.93 4.44
N THR A 528 -21.95 19.23 3.39
CA THR A 528 -22.99 18.20 3.42
C THR A 528 -22.49 16.92 2.75
N ILE A 529 -23.22 15.83 2.88
CA ILE A 529 -22.90 14.58 2.16
C ILE A 529 -23.02 14.75 0.64
N GLU A 530 -23.88 15.65 0.18
CA GLU A 530 -24.08 15.96 -1.25
C GLU A 530 -23.04 16.97 -1.78
N ARG A 531 -22.40 17.73 -0.89
CA ARG A 531 -21.39 18.73 -1.23
C ARG A 531 -20.39 18.88 -0.10
N TRP A 532 -19.32 18.09 -0.16
CA TRP A 532 -18.29 18.09 0.88
C TRP A 532 -17.26 19.19 0.70
N PHE A 533 -16.96 19.53 -0.54
CA PHE A 533 -16.03 20.59 -0.91
C PHE A 533 -16.59 21.45 -2.05
N ASN A 534 -15.97 22.58 -2.34
CA ASN A 534 -16.38 23.48 -3.40
C ASN A 534 -16.00 22.89 -4.77
N THR A 535 -16.95 22.22 -5.41
CA THR A 535 -16.75 21.63 -6.74
C THR A 535 -16.55 22.66 -7.85
N ALA A 536 -17.07 23.89 -7.68
CA ALA A 536 -16.89 25.00 -8.63
C ALA A 536 -15.44 25.55 -8.64
N ALA A 537 -14.61 25.18 -7.65
CA ALA A 537 -13.19 25.48 -7.66
C ALA A 537 -12.41 24.69 -8.72
N PHE A 538 -13.05 23.73 -9.38
CA PHE A 538 -12.45 22.89 -10.41
C PHE A 538 -13.19 23.07 -11.74
N VAL A 539 -12.41 23.23 -12.81
CA VAL A 539 -12.94 23.37 -14.18
C VAL A 539 -12.13 22.49 -15.14
N ALA A 540 -12.74 22.09 -16.24
CA ALA A 540 -12.02 21.36 -17.28
C ALA A 540 -10.86 22.21 -17.82
N PRO A 541 -9.67 21.64 -18.02
CA PRO A 541 -8.60 22.31 -18.74
C PRO A 541 -9.05 22.61 -20.18
N PRO A 542 -8.47 23.61 -20.85
CA PRO A 542 -8.64 23.80 -22.28
C PRO A 542 -8.29 22.53 -23.05
N ALA A 543 -8.83 22.36 -24.22
CA ALA A 543 -8.45 21.27 -25.11
C ALA A 543 -6.93 21.29 -25.34
N ARG A 544 -6.29 20.13 -25.29
CA ARG A 544 -4.85 19.96 -25.46
C ARG A 544 -4.00 20.68 -24.40
N ALA A 545 -4.52 20.71 -23.18
CA ALA A 545 -3.79 21.23 -22.02
C ALA A 545 -3.88 20.24 -20.84
N LEU A 546 -2.83 20.23 -20.03
CA LEU A 546 -2.82 19.55 -18.75
C LEU A 546 -3.47 20.45 -17.69
N GLY A 547 -4.19 19.84 -16.77
CA GLY A 547 -4.73 20.58 -15.63
C GLY A 547 -3.66 20.95 -14.60
N ASN A 548 -3.90 22.00 -13.83
CA ASN A 548 -2.97 22.52 -12.84
C ASN A 548 -3.25 22.05 -11.41
N SER A 549 -4.35 21.29 -11.18
CA SER A 549 -4.66 20.80 -9.83
C SER A 549 -3.53 19.89 -9.31
N PRO A 550 -3.09 20.04 -8.04
CA PRO A 550 -2.28 19.02 -7.41
C PRO A 550 -3.08 17.72 -7.29
N LYS A 551 -2.38 16.61 -7.14
CA LYS A 551 -2.96 15.28 -6.97
C LYS A 551 -3.87 15.20 -5.75
N PHE A 552 -3.39 15.71 -4.63
CA PHE A 552 -4.12 15.90 -3.40
C PHE A 552 -4.08 17.39 -3.03
N PRO A 553 -5.06 18.19 -3.46
CA PRO A 553 -5.23 19.51 -2.87
C PRO A 553 -5.52 19.34 -1.38
N ASP A 554 -5.36 20.40 -0.60
CA ASP A 554 -5.62 20.34 0.85
C ASP A 554 -7.12 20.23 1.16
N ILE A 555 -7.73 19.16 0.66
CA ILE A 555 -9.14 18.79 0.89
C ILE A 555 -9.13 17.48 1.66
N GLN A 556 -9.60 17.52 2.89
CA GLN A 556 -9.77 16.34 3.72
C GLN A 556 -11.21 15.88 3.72
N GLY A 557 -11.40 14.57 3.64
CA GLY A 557 -12.69 13.94 3.89
C GLY A 557 -13.12 14.07 5.35
N PRO A 558 -14.25 13.46 5.74
CA PRO A 558 -14.70 13.41 7.13
C PRO A 558 -13.67 12.76 8.06
N GLY A 559 -13.46 13.37 9.22
CA GLY A 559 -12.60 12.79 10.26
C GLY A 559 -13.19 11.52 10.86
N LEU A 560 -12.31 10.63 11.30
CA LEU A 560 -12.68 9.41 12.01
C LEU A 560 -12.84 9.69 13.51
N ILE A 561 -13.97 9.30 14.07
CA ILE A 561 -14.20 9.18 15.52
C ILE A 561 -14.68 7.76 15.78
N SER A 562 -13.83 6.93 16.40
CA SER A 562 -14.16 5.56 16.78
C SER A 562 -13.89 5.37 18.27
N ALA A 563 -14.89 4.90 19.00
CA ALA A 563 -14.75 4.50 20.39
C ALA A 563 -15.23 3.06 20.52
N ASP A 564 -14.35 2.18 20.95
CA ASP A 564 -14.64 0.77 21.18
C ASP A 564 -14.56 0.45 22.66
N LEU A 565 -15.52 -0.27 23.20
CA LEU A 565 -15.60 -0.63 24.60
C LEU A 565 -15.71 -2.15 24.75
N SER A 566 -14.87 -2.70 25.62
CA SER A 566 -14.99 -4.07 26.08
C SER A 566 -15.37 -4.10 27.55
N VAL A 567 -16.37 -4.88 27.89
CA VAL A 567 -16.79 -5.19 29.26
C VAL A 567 -16.49 -6.66 29.49
N ILE A 568 -15.57 -6.93 30.39
CA ILE A 568 -15.07 -8.28 30.66
C ILE A 568 -15.35 -8.64 32.10
N ARG A 569 -15.80 -9.87 32.34
CA ARG A 569 -15.93 -10.41 33.70
C ARG A 569 -15.18 -11.71 33.84
N PHE A 570 -14.31 -11.75 34.84
CA PHE A 570 -13.60 -12.95 35.23
C PHE A 570 -14.32 -13.64 36.39
N ILE A 571 -14.74 -14.87 36.20
CA ILE A 571 -15.41 -15.70 37.21
C ILE A 571 -14.44 -16.83 37.56
N PRO A 572 -13.81 -16.81 38.74
CA PRO A 572 -12.90 -17.87 39.15
C PRO A 572 -13.67 -19.17 39.38
N VAL A 573 -13.05 -20.28 38.99
CA VAL A 573 -13.58 -21.64 39.22
C VAL A 573 -12.72 -22.27 40.33
N PRO A 574 -13.31 -22.64 41.49
CA PRO A 574 -12.55 -23.07 42.66
C PRO A 574 -12.08 -24.53 42.61
N VAL A 575 -11.85 -25.10 41.43
CA VAL A 575 -11.40 -26.47 41.23
C VAL A 575 -9.86 -26.55 41.13
N ARG A 576 -9.24 -25.62 40.44
CA ARG A 576 -7.78 -25.53 40.28
C ARG A 576 -7.37 -24.07 40.17
N GLU A 577 -6.18 -23.75 40.70
CA GLU A 577 -5.61 -22.42 40.60
C GLU A 577 -5.43 -22.01 39.12
N GLY A 578 -5.87 -20.78 38.78
CA GLY A 578 -5.83 -20.26 37.41
C GLY A 578 -7.07 -20.54 36.57
N MET A 579 -7.94 -21.50 36.98
CA MET A 579 -9.18 -21.77 36.22
C MET A 579 -10.19 -20.64 36.39
N LYS A 580 -10.71 -20.14 35.26
CA LYS A 580 -11.72 -19.09 35.24
C LYS A 580 -12.53 -19.08 33.97
N PHE A 581 -13.76 -18.64 34.06
CA PHE A 581 -14.53 -18.20 32.91
C PHE A 581 -14.29 -16.72 32.66
N GLU A 582 -14.17 -16.35 31.41
CA GLU A 582 -14.14 -14.97 30.91
C GLU A 582 -15.40 -14.75 30.09
N LEU A 583 -16.30 -13.93 30.61
CA LEU A 583 -17.44 -13.40 29.86
C LEU A 583 -17.00 -12.07 29.26
N ARG A 584 -17.22 -11.88 27.97
CA ARG A 584 -16.77 -10.68 27.26
C ARG A 584 -17.90 -10.15 26.37
N GLY A 585 -18.16 -8.86 26.47
CA GLY A 585 -18.99 -8.11 25.56
C GLY A 585 -18.18 -6.97 24.94
N ASP A 586 -18.04 -6.99 23.61
CA ASP A 586 -17.35 -5.95 22.86
C ASP A 586 -18.37 -5.12 22.07
N VAL A 587 -18.22 -3.80 22.14
CA VAL A 587 -19.03 -2.83 21.42
C VAL A 587 -18.10 -2.00 20.55
N PHE A 588 -18.11 -2.26 19.27
CA PHE A 588 -17.37 -1.46 18.29
C PHE A 588 -18.22 -0.27 17.85
N ASN A 589 -17.61 0.90 17.68
CA ASN A 589 -18.29 2.15 17.41
C ASN A 589 -19.40 2.44 18.46
N LEU A 590 -19.01 2.48 19.72
CA LEU A 590 -19.90 2.69 20.87
C LEU A 590 -20.90 3.85 20.69
N PRO A 591 -20.50 5.06 20.20
CA PRO A 591 -21.42 6.16 19.99
C PRO A 591 -22.38 5.94 18.81
N ASN A 592 -22.23 4.86 18.03
CA ASN A 592 -22.96 4.62 16.78
C ASN A 592 -22.88 5.80 15.80
N ARG A 593 -21.70 6.43 15.74
CA ARG A 593 -21.45 7.53 14.84
C ARG A 593 -21.28 7.03 13.42
N THR A 594 -21.92 7.69 12.47
CA THR A 594 -21.67 7.47 11.05
C THR A 594 -20.30 8.07 10.70
N ASN A 595 -19.29 7.22 10.51
CA ASN A 595 -17.98 7.62 10.00
C ASN A 595 -18.00 7.50 8.48
N PHE A 596 -18.18 8.62 7.80
CA PHE A 596 -18.28 8.67 6.35
C PHE A 596 -16.94 8.35 5.68
N SER A 597 -17.01 7.80 4.46
CA SER A 597 -15.87 7.68 3.55
C SER A 597 -15.46 9.03 2.97
N ALA A 598 -14.29 9.09 2.31
CA ALA A 598 -13.92 10.28 1.56
C ALA A 598 -14.92 10.55 0.43
N PRO A 599 -15.17 11.82 0.06
CA PRO A 599 -16.01 12.18 -1.07
C PRO A 599 -15.35 11.76 -2.40
N GLY A 600 -16.18 11.59 -3.43
CA GLY A 600 -15.70 11.33 -4.79
C GLY A 600 -14.82 12.47 -5.29
N GLY A 601 -13.61 12.14 -5.78
CA GLY A 601 -12.62 13.11 -6.25
C GLY A 601 -12.47 13.18 -7.78
N THR A 602 -13.27 12.45 -8.56
CA THR A 602 -13.16 12.41 -10.02
C THR A 602 -14.05 13.49 -10.65
N PHE A 603 -13.41 14.57 -11.14
CA PHE A 603 -14.08 15.62 -11.87
C PHE A 603 -14.74 15.09 -13.14
N GLY A 604 -15.98 15.49 -13.39
CA GLY A 604 -16.81 14.97 -14.47
C GLY A 604 -17.66 13.74 -14.09
N ASN A 605 -17.50 13.20 -12.88
CA ASN A 605 -18.38 12.15 -12.36
C ASN A 605 -19.54 12.75 -11.54
N PRO A 606 -20.75 12.13 -11.57
CA PRO A 606 -21.89 12.56 -10.75
C PRO A 606 -21.62 12.52 -9.24
N THR A 607 -20.62 11.76 -8.80
CA THR A 607 -20.21 11.64 -7.39
C THR A 607 -19.14 12.65 -6.98
N PHE A 608 -18.71 13.54 -7.87
CA PHE A 608 -17.68 14.54 -7.56
C PHE A 608 -18.13 15.47 -6.42
N GLY A 609 -17.38 15.49 -5.33
CA GLY A 609 -17.68 16.23 -4.12
C GLY A 609 -18.72 15.60 -3.20
N ARG A 610 -19.29 14.43 -3.55
CA ARG A 610 -20.34 13.73 -2.79
C ARG A 610 -19.76 12.56 -2.01
N ILE A 611 -20.30 12.34 -0.83
CA ILE A 611 -20.02 11.16 -0.02
C ILE A 611 -21.06 10.08 -0.34
N THR A 612 -20.59 8.92 -0.78
CA THR A 612 -21.46 7.81 -1.18
C THR A 612 -21.34 6.59 -0.28
N GLY A 613 -20.46 6.63 0.73
CA GLY A 613 -20.20 5.49 1.61
C GLY A 613 -19.93 5.89 3.05
N ALA A 614 -20.03 4.92 3.94
CA ALA A 614 -19.69 5.03 5.35
C ALA A 614 -19.00 3.75 5.83
N ARG A 615 -18.23 3.87 6.90
CA ARG A 615 -17.64 2.73 7.63
C ARG A 615 -18.73 1.96 8.37
N LEU A 616 -18.38 0.81 8.90
CA LEU A 616 -19.32 -0.06 9.63
C LEU A 616 -20.02 0.69 10.77
N ALA A 617 -21.32 0.44 10.91
CA ALA A 617 -22.14 0.86 12.04
C ALA A 617 -21.69 0.16 13.33
N ARG A 618 -22.33 0.47 14.46
CA ARG A 618 -22.09 -0.22 15.73
C ARG A 618 -22.26 -1.72 15.57
N THR A 619 -21.24 -2.46 16.03
CA THR A 619 -21.26 -3.93 16.05
C THR A 619 -21.08 -4.40 17.47
N LEU A 620 -21.86 -5.40 17.87
CA LEU A 620 -21.79 -6.04 19.17
C LEU A 620 -21.26 -7.47 18.99
N GLN A 621 -20.31 -7.85 19.84
CA GLN A 621 -19.80 -9.21 19.88
C GLN A 621 -19.82 -9.72 21.32
N LEU A 622 -20.33 -10.94 21.53
CA LEU A 622 -20.31 -11.62 22.82
C LEU A 622 -19.36 -12.82 22.74
N GLY A 623 -18.59 -13.02 23.79
CA GLY A 623 -17.64 -14.12 23.88
C GLY A 623 -17.67 -14.78 25.25
N LEU A 624 -17.50 -16.10 25.27
CA LEU A 624 -17.26 -16.91 26.46
C LEU A 624 -15.98 -17.70 26.25
N LYS A 625 -15.04 -17.56 27.18
CA LYS A 625 -13.78 -18.30 27.17
C LYS A 625 -13.58 -18.99 28.51
N PHE A 626 -13.09 -20.21 28.46
CA PHE A 626 -12.68 -20.97 29.61
C PHE A 626 -11.16 -21.11 29.64
N TRP A 627 -10.56 -20.75 30.76
CA TRP A 627 -9.12 -20.88 31.03
C TRP A 627 -8.94 -22.05 32.01
N PHE A 628 -8.03 -22.98 31.69
CA PHE A 628 -7.77 -24.17 32.51
C PHE A 628 -6.27 -24.47 32.63
#